data_93a5d42f6a53feed5efb7a7ed4309323
#
_entry.id   93a5d42f6a53feed5efb7a7ed4309323
#
_cell.length_a   1.000
_cell.length_b   1.000
_cell.length_c   1.000
_cell.angle_alpha   90.00
_cell.angle_beta   90.00
_cell.angle_gamma   90.00
#
_symmetry.space_group_name_H-M   'P 1'
#
loop_
_entity.id
_entity.type
_entity.pdbx_description
1 polymer ?
#
loop_
_entity_poly.entity_id
_entity_poly.type
_entity_poly.pdbx_seq_one_letter_code
_entity_poly.pdbx_strand_id
1 'polypeptide(L)'
;VIKARLFTALLILPAILWPLLFSYRWLWLAMLVVFVALSCLELATLLTAGCKNLFSSPHDVSAKEGSKDQQVPSLKHHLWVIGVVITGCVFFTGWVFLESSMWGVAFVPLAACVFCGHLLLKYSIPETILRVMVVVFVCVYGCLPWLSVWHLYETSPHYVLYVIAVVMGSDTGGYLVGRLWGKTPLAPRLSPLKTWEGAGGAIAIALVASGMLVYALNIFHRPQDWLFITVIASIFSMSGDLFESSIKRFAGTKDSGKLLPGHGGFLDRADGFMMAAPWIWFVIELRSL
;
A
#
# COMPACT_ATOMS: atom_id res chain seq x y z
N VAL A 1 -20.97 4.08 13.79
CA VAL A 1 -20.13 3.87 12.62
C VAL A 1 -19.76 5.20 11.95
N ILE A 2 -20.72 6.07 11.58
CA ILE A 2 -20.47 7.36 10.88
C ILE A 2 -19.61 8.31 11.73
N LYS A 3 -19.91 8.45 13.04
CA LYS A 3 -19.14 9.30 13.96
C LYS A 3 -17.66 8.88 14.06
N ALA A 4 -17.37 7.57 14.12
CA ALA A 4 -16.00 7.06 14.16
C ALA A 4 -15.25 7.34 12.84
N ARG A 5 -15.92 7.22 11.70
CA ARG A 5 -15.35 7.52 10.38
C ARG A 5 -15.03 9.01 10.23
N LEU A 6 -15.94 9.88 10.64
CA LEU A 6 -15.71 11.33 10.59
C LEU A 6 -14.54 11.74 11.50
N PHE A 7 -14.46 11.14 12.69
CA PHE A 7 -13.38 11.42 13.65
C PHE A 7 -12.00 11.00 13.12
N THR A 8 -11.88 9.79 12.55
CA THR A 8 -10.61 9.32 11.96
C THR A 8 -10.19 10.16 10.75
N ALA A 9 -11.13 10.53 9.88
CA ALA A 9 -10.83 11.41 8.73
C ALA A 9 -10.38 12.80 9.20
N LEU A 10 -11.05 13.38 10.19
CA LEU A 10 -10.73 14.70 10.76
C LEU A 10 -9.35 14.74 11.45
N LEU A 11 -8.84 13.59 11.93
CA LEU A 11 -7.55 13.48 12.59
C LEU A 11 -6.42 13.17 11.60
N ILE A 12 -6.66 12.25 10.66
CA ILE A 12 -5.65 11.79 9.71
C ILE A 12 -5.35 12.87 8.65
N LEU A 13 -6.38 13.54 8.13
CA LEU A 13 -6.20 14.52 7.07
C LEU A 13 -5.31 15.71 7.49
N PRO A 14 -5.52 16.38 8.63
CA PRO A 14 -4.60 17.41 9.09
C PRO A 14 -3.20 16.88 9.41
N ALA A 15 -3.10 15.66 9.97
CA ALA A 15 -1.81 15.04 10.28
C ALA A 15 -0.95 14.81 9.01
N ILE A 16 -1.57 14.50 7.87
CA ILE A 16 -0.89 14.36 6.59
C ILE A 16 -0.62 15.73 5.95
N LEU A 17 -1.60 16.62 5.94
CA LEU A 17 -1.47 17.91 5.26
C LEU A 17 -0.51 18.86 5.99
N TRP A 18 -0.45 18.82 7.32
CA TRP A 18 0.41 19.72 8.10
C TRP A 18 1.90 19.63 7.74
N PRO A 19 2.55 18.43 7.74
CA PRO A 19 3.94 18.30 7.33
C PRO A 19 4.17 18.69 5.87
N LEU A 20 3.19 18.45 4.99
CA LEU A 20 3.26 18.79 3.56
C LEU A 20 3.22 20.31 3.35
N LEU A 21 2.28 21.00 3.98
CA LEU A 21 2.07 22.43 3.81
C LEU A 21 3.20 23.26 4.42
N PHE A 22 3.76 22.82 5.55
CA PHE A 22 4.83 23.52 6.26
C PHE A 22 6.23 22.97 5.99
N SER A 23 6.36 21.98 5.08
CA SER A 23 7.64 21.39 4.65
C SER A 23 8.50 20.86 5.80
N TYR A 24 7.88 20.29 6.83
CA TYR A 24 8.59 19.67 7.96
C TYR A 24 9.14 18.28 7.57
N ARG A 25 10.33 18.26 6.95
CA ARG A 25 10.99 17.05 6.41
C ARG A 25 11.06 15.89 7.41
N TRP A 26 11.49 16.14 8.64
CA TRP A 26 11.64 15.10 9.66
C TRP A 26 10.30 14.54 10.15
N LEU A 27 9.29 15.39 10.26
CA LEU A 27 7.94 14.95 10.63
C LEU A 27 7.32 14.11 9.52
N TRP A 28 7.55 14.51 8.26
CA TRP A 28 7.11 13.75 7.10
C TRP A 28 7.78 12.37 7.05
N LEU A 29 9.11 12.30 7.24
CA LEU A 29 9.85 11.05 7.30
C LEU A 29 9.34 10.13 8.42
N ALA A 30 9.14 10.66 9.63
CA ALA A 30 8.61 9.89 10.76
C ALA A 30 7.23 9.30 10.44
N MET A 31 6.36 10.06 9.78
CA MET A 31 5.05 9.60 9.35
C MET A 31 5.15 8.48 8.30
N LEU A 32 6.04 8.61 7.31
CA LEU A 32 6.26 7.57 6.31
C LEU A 32 6.81 6.29 6.93
N VAL A 33 7.70 6.37 7.93
CA VAL A 33 8.16 5.18 8.68
C VAL A 33 6.99 4.47 9.37
N VAL A 34 6.06 5.22 9.95
CA VAL A 34 4.84 4.64 10.53
C VAL A 34 4.00 3.97 9.44
N PHE A 35 3.82 4.58 8.28
CA PHE A 35 3.07 4.01 7.16
C PHE A 35 3.71 2.72 6.62
N VAL A 36 5.03 2.69 6.50
CA VAL A 36 5.79 1.47 6.17
C VAL A 36 5.55 0.40 7.22
N ALA A 37 5.66 0.73 8.49
CA ALA A 37 5.46 -0.23 9.58
C ALA A 37 4.05 -0.84 9.54
N LEU A 38 3.01 -0.01 9.36
CA LEU A 38 1.62 -0.45 9.26
C LEU A 38 1.38 -1.33 8.03
N SER A 39 1.89 -0.91 6.86
CA SER A 39 1.80 -1.69 5.62
C SER A 39 2.48 -3.05 5.76
N CYS A 40 3.71 -3.09 6.27
CA CYS A 40 4.45 -4.32 6.49
C CYS A 40 3.76 -5.24 7.50
N LEU A 41 3.18 -4.68 8.57
CA LEU A 41 2.46 -5.43 9.60
C LEU A 41 1.24 -6.14 8.99
N GLU A 42 0.39 -5.41 8.29
CA GLU A 42 -0.82 -5.97 7.69
C GLU A 42 -0.50 -6.97 6.58
N LEU A 43 0.44 -6.65 5.68
CA LEU A 43 0.89 -7.57 4.63
C LEU A 43 1.48 -8.86 5.20
N ALA A 44 2.37 -8.77 6.19
CA ALA A 44 2.97 -9.94 6.82
C ALA A 44 1.92 -10.83 7.48
N THR A 45 0.91 -10.23 8.14
CA THR A 45 -0.19 -11.00 8.77
C THR A 45 -1.07 -11.68 7.73
N LEU A 46 -1.46 -10.98 6.66
CA LEU A 46 -2.27 -11.52 5.57
C LEU A 46 -1.56 -12.68 4.86
N LEU A 47 -0.31 -12.47 4.45
CA LEU A 47 0.46 -13.48 3.70
C LEU A 47 0.73 -14.72 4.55
N THR A 48 1.08 -14.55 5.83
CA THR A 48 1.28 -15.70 6.72
C THR A 48 -0.01 -16.46 7.00
N ALA A 49 -1.16 -15.79 7.06
CA ALA A 49 -2.46 -16.44 7.15
C ALA A 49 -2.80 -17.22 5.88
N GLY A 50 -2.63 -16.61 4.71
CA GLY A 50 -2.85 -17.26 3.41
C GLY A 50 -1.94 -18.48 3.19
N CYS A 51 -0.66 -18.37 3.53
CA CYS A 51 0.27 -19.48 3.45
C CYS A 51 -0.13 -20.66 4.36
N LYS A 52 -0.62 -20.39 5.58
CA LYS A 52 -1.14 -21.46 6.46
C LYS A 52 -2.35 -22.16 5.84
N ASN A 53 -3.25 -21.41 5.21
CA ASN A 53 -4.44 -21.97 4.56
C ASN A 53 -4.08 -22.90 3.40
N LEU A 54 -2.99 -22.63 2.65
CA LEU A 54 -2.51 -23.49 1.56
C LEU A 54 -2.00 -24.85 2.05
N PHE A 55 -1.39 -24.91 3.25
CA PHE A 55 -0.78 -26.11 3.79
C PHE A 55 -1.66 -26.85 4.81
N SER A 56 -2.83 -26.32 5.17
CA SER A 56 -3.80 -27.01 6.00
C SER A 56 -4.57 -28.04 5.16
N SER A 57 -4.64 -29.29 5.65
CA SER A 57 -5.38 -30.36 4.99
C SER A 57 -6.89 -30.06 4.98
N PRO A 58 -7.66 -30.51 3.95
CA PRO A 58 -9.12 -30.33 3.92
C PRO A 58 -9.84 -30.89 5.14
N HIS A 59 -9.27 -31.90 5.80
CA HIS A 59 -9.82 -32.48 7.05
C HIS A 59 -9.68 -31.54 8.25
N ASP A 60 -8.65 -30.70 8.29
CA ASP A 60 -8.45 -29.72 9.37
C ASP A 60 -9.39 -28.52 9.28
N VAL A 61 -9.91 -28.24 8.08
CA VAL A 61 -10.83 -27.13 7.80
C VAL A 61 -12.23 -27.45 8.35
N SER A 62 -12.73 -28.67 8.15
CA SER A 62 -14.05 -29.08 8.64
C SER A 62 -14.13 -29.21 10.16
N ALA A 63 -13.01 -29.52 10.83
CA ALA A 63 -12.94 -29.57 12.30
C ALA A 63 -12.93 -28.16 12.93
N LYS A 64 -12.55 -27.10 12.20
CA LYS A 64 -12.47 -25.72 12.70
C LYS A 64 -13.77 -24.93 12.60
N GLU A 65 -14.71 -25.33 11.74
CA GLU A 65 -16.02 -24.66 11.64
C GLU A 65 -16.89 -24.83 12.91
N GLY A 66 -16.59 -25.83 13.75
CA GLY A 66 -17.30 -26.07 15.02
C GLY A 66 -16.75 -25.37 16.25
N SER A 67 -15.53 -24.87 16.25
CA SER A 67 -14.92 -24.20 17.40
C SER A 67 -14.79 -22.69 17.14
N LYS A 68 -15.59 -21.89 17.87
CA LYS A 68 -15.48 -20.42 17.92
C LYS A 68 -14.20 -19.92 18.62
N ASP A 69 -13.29 -20.78 18.97
CA ASP A 69 -12.00 -20.40 19.53
C ASP A 69 -11.10 -19.87 18.42
N GLN A 70 -11.07 -18.54 18.31
CA GLN A 70 -10.00 -17.83 17.61
C GLN A 70 -8.69 -18.23 18.30
N GLN A 71 -7.96 -19.19 17.71
CA GLN A 71 -6.64 -19.56 18.21
C GLN A 71 -5.78 -18.30 18.26
N VAL A 72 -5.48 -17.86 19.49
CA VAL A 72 -4.52 -16.77 19.74
C VAL A 72 -3.22 -17.13 18.99
N PRO A 73 -2.74 -16.27 18.10
CA PRO A 73 -1.54 -16.56 17.33
C PRO A 73 -0.39 -16.85 18.29
N SER A 74 0.39 -17.92 18.02
CA SER A 74 1.48 -18.32 18.93
C SER A 74 2.51 -17.17 19.04
N LEU A 75 3.19 -17.05 20.19
CA LEU A 75 4.25 -16.06 20.41
C LEU A 75 5.30 -16.07 19.29
N LYS A 76 5.63 -17.24 18.74
CA LYS A 76 6.53 -17.40 17.58
C LYS A 76 6.01 -16.70 16.32
N HIS A 77 4.71 -16.67 16.12
CA HIS A 77 4.09 -15.97 14.99
C HIS A 77 4.21 -14.44 15.14
N HIS A 78 3.94 -13.94 16.35
CA HIS A 78 4.10 -12.50 16.62
C HIS A 78 5.54 -12.05 16.45
N LEU A 79 6.51 -12.80 16.96
CA LEU A 79 7.95 -12.49 16.79
C LEU A 79 8.38 -12.50 15.33
N TRP A 80 7.82 -13.41 14.51
CA TRP A 80 8.09 -13.45 13.06
C TRP A 80 7.57 -12.18 12.38
N VAL A 81 6.31 -11.80 12.59
CA VAL A 81 5.70 -10.60 12.00
C VAL A 81 6.47 -9.35 12.42
N ILE A 82 6.82 -9.21 13.70
CA ILE A 82 7.65 -8.10 14.19
C ILE A 82 9.00 -8.05 13.46
N GLY A 83 9.67 -9.19 13.25
CA GLY A 83 10.92 -9.27 12.49
C GLY A 83 10.76 -8.75 11.06
N VAL A 84 9.67 -9.11 10.38
CA VAL A 84 9.39 -8.61 9.01
C VAL A 84 9.15 -7.10 9.01
N VAL A 85 8.40 -6.57 9.97
CA VAL A 85 8.17 -5.12 10.12
C VAL A 85 9.47 -4.36 10.35
N ILE A 86 10.31 -4.84 11.27
CA ILE A 86 11.62 -4.23 11.53
C ILE A 86 12.47 -4.23 10.27
N THR A 87 12.51 -5.35 9.53
CA THR A 87 13.27 -5.45 8.27
C THR A 87 12.78 -4.43 7.25
N GLY A 88 11.46 -4.27 7.08
CA GLY A 88 10.88 -3.26 6.18
C GLY A 88 11.24 -1.83 6.60
N CYS A 89 11.14 -1.50 7.89
CA CYS A 89 11.51 -0.17 8.39
C CYS A 89 13.01 0.11 8.23
N VAL A 90 13.88 -0.88 8.49
CA VAL A 90 15.32 -0.76 8.29
C VAL A 90 15.66 -0.60 6.82
N PHE A 91 14.98 -1.36 5.93
CA PHE A 91 15.14 -1.22 4.49
C PHE A 91 14.76 0.19 4.03
N PHE A 92 13.59 0.70 4.43
CA PHE A 92 13.10 2.02 4.07
C PHE A 92 14.04 3.13 4.58
N THR A 93 14.33 3.13 5.88
CA THR A 93 15.21 4.15 6.48
C THR A 93 16.63 4.06 5.95
N GLY A 94 17.17 2.85 5.78
CA GLY A 94 18.47 2.63 5.18
C GLY A 94 18.55 3.20 3.78
N TRP A 95 17.54 2.99 2.95
CA TRP A 95 17.48 3.58 1.62
C TRP A 95 17.48 5.11 1.68
N VAL A 96 16.59 5.73 2.46
CA VAL A 96 16.48 7.19 2.59
C VAL A 96 17.77 7.85 3.05
N PHE A 97 18.50 7.24 4.01
CA PHE A 97 19.72 7.83 4.55
C PHE A 97 20.99 7.49 3.75
N LEU A 98 21.00 6.39 3.00
CA LEU A 98 22.17 5.89 2.31
C LEU A 98 22.10 6.10 0.78
N GLU A 99 21.05 6.71 0.28
CA GLU A 99 20.83 6.96 -1.15
C GLU A 99 22.01 7.69 -1.83
N SER A 100 22.70 8.55 -1.11
CA SER A 100 23.86 9.28 -1.60
C SER A 100 25.19 8.48 -1.52
N SER A 101 25.16 7.26 -0.99
CA SER A 101 26.37 6.46 -0.75
C SER A 101 26.28 5.05 -1.36
N MET A 102 27.39 4.58 -1.93
CA MET A 102 27.54 3.18 -2.39
C MET A 102 27.25 2.15 -1.29
N TRP A 103 27.31 2.56 -0.03
CA TRP A 103 27.05 1.71 1.14
C TRP A 103 25.57 1.30 1.25
N GLY A 104 24.62 2.15 0.79
CA GLY A 104 23.20 1.80 0.77
C GLY A 104 22.89 0.60 -0.11
N VAL A 105 23.53 0.54 -1.28
CA VAL A 105 23.37 -0.57 -2.22
C VAL A 105 23.93 -1.88 -1.65
N ALA A 106 24.98 -1.83 -0.83
CA ALA A 106 25.60 -3.00 -0.22
C ALA A 106 24.88 -3.46 1.05
N PHE A 107 24.32 -2.53 1.83
CA PHE A 107 23.69 -2.84 3.13
C PHE A 107 22.42 -3.69 2.99
N VAL A 108 21.61 -3.43 1.98
CA VAL A 108 20.34 -4.15 1.75
C VAL A 108 20.57 -5.65 1.47
N PRO A 109 21.44 -6.04 0.49
CA PRO A 109 21.71 -7.45 0.26
C PRO A 109 22.41 -8.12 1.44
N LEU A 110 23.27 -7.41 2.18
CA LEU A 110 23.93 -7.96 3.37
C LEU A 110 22.91 -8.27 4.47
N ALA A 111 22.01 -7.35 4.77
CA ALA A 111 20.94 -7.56 5.75
C ALA A 111 20.02 -8.72 5.32
N ALA A 112 19.68 -8.82 4.03
CA ALA A 112 18.91 -9.92 3.48
C ALA A 112 19.65 -11.25 3.62
N CYS A 113 20.95 -11.33 3.34
CA CYS A 113 21.77 -12.53 3.51
C CYS A 113 21.82 -12.99 4.97
N VAL A 114 22.04 -12.09 5.92
CA VAL A 114 22.06 -12.40 7.36
C VAL A 114 20.69 -12.94 7.80
N PHE A 115 19.60 -12.30 7.36
CA PHE A 115 18.25 -12.73 7.68
C PHE A 115 17.94 -14.10 7.06
N CYS A 116 18.26 -14.33 5.79
CA CYS A 116 18.12 -15.64 5.14
C CYS A 116 18.92 -16.71 5.83
N GLY A 117 20.19 -16.42 6.20
CA GLY A 117 21.04 -17.34 6.96
C GLY A 117 20.42 -17.75 8.29
N HIS A 118 19.85 -16.78 9.03
CA HIS A 118 19.14 -17.08 10.30
C HIS A 118 17.91 -17.98 10.08
N LEU A 119 17.17 -17.77 8.99
CA LEU A 119 16.01 -18.60 8.66
C LEU A 119 16.43 -20.04 8.31
N LEU A 120 17.48 -20.22 7.53
CA LEU A 120 18.00 -21.54 7.15
C LEU A 120 18.44 -22.38 8.35
N LEU A 121 18.99 -21.73 9.39
CA LEU A 121 19.40 -22.41 10.62
C LEU A 121 18.21 -22.86 11.50
N LYS A 122 17.05 -22.26 11.32
CA LYS A 122 15.90 -22.44 12.23
C LYS A 122 14.73 -23.26 11.66
N TYR A 123 14.57 -23.23 10.35
CA TYR A 123 13.40 -23.78 9.66
C TYR A 123 13.78 -24.81 8.59
N SER A 124 12.84 -25.64 8.18
CA SER A 124 12.99 -26.52 7.02
C SER A 124 13.19 -25.70 5.74
N ILE A 125 13.82 -26.30 4.72
CA ILE A 125 14.11 -25.60 3.45
C ILE A 125 12.84 -25.03 2.79
N PRO A 126 11.71 -25.79 2.67
CA PRO A 126 10.48 -25.23 2.07
C PRO A 126 9.88 -24.06 2.86
N GLU A 127 9.90 -24.16 4.20
CA GLU A 127 9.43 -23.05 5.06
C GLU A 127 10.32 -21.82 4.95
N THR A 128 11.63 -22.03 4.84
CA THR A 128 12.59 -20.92 4.66
C THR A 128 12.35 -20.20 3.35
N ILE A 129 12.20 -20.92 2.24
CA ILE A 129 11.92 -20.33 0.93
C ILE A 129 10.64 -19.51 0.99
N LEU A 130 9.56 -20.07 1.54
CA LEU A 130 8.29 -19.36 1.67
C LEU A 130 8.41 -18.08 2.50
N ARG A 131 9.13 -18.13 3.62
CA ARG A 131 9.35 -16.96 4.50
C ARG A 131 10.18 -15.88 3.81
N VAL A 132 11.21 -16.28 3.07
CA VAL A 132 12.02 -15.35 2.26
C VAL A 132 11.14 -14.68 1.20
N MET A 133 10.31 -15.43 0.49
CA MET A 133 9.37 -14.86 -0.50
C MET A 133 8.40 -13.85 0.15
N VAL A 134 7.87 -14.15 1.32
CA VAL A 134 7.01 -13.22 2.07
C VAL A 134 7.78 -11.94 2.43
N VAL A 135 9.01 -12.05 2.94
CA VAL A 135 9.83 -10.86 3.29
C VAL A 135 10.12 -10.02 2.08
N VAL A 136 10.58 -10.63 0.99
CA VAL A 136 10.87 -9.91 -0.26
C VAL A 136 9.63 -9.20 -0.78
N PHE A 137 8.49 -9.89 -0.80
CA PHE A 137 7.23 -9.29 -1.23
C PHE A 137 6.80 -8.12 -0.32
N VAL A 138 6.91 -8.27 0.99
CA VAL A 138 6.57 -7.20 1.95
C VAL A 138 7.51 -6.01 1.79
N CYS A 139 8.81 -6.23 1.59
CA CYS A 139 9.77 -5.14 1.34
C CYS A 139 9.46 -4.42 0.02
N VAL A 140 9.17 -5.16 -1.05
CA VAL A 140 8.87 -4.54 -2.35
C VAL A 140 7.51 -3.84 -2.33
N TYR A 141 6.44 -4.56 -2.00
CA TYR A 141 5.09 -4.01 -2.04
C TYR A 141 4.75 -3.09 -0.87
N GLY A 142 5.33 -3.34 0.31
CA GLY A 142 5.08 -2.53 1.51
C GLY A 142 5.98 -1.30 1.66
N CYS A 143 7.18 -1.27 1.06
CA CYS A 143 8.13 -0.17 1.23
C CYS A 143 8.30 0.70 -0.02
N LEU A 144 8.38 0.10 -1.23
CA LEU A 144 8.63 0.84 -2.47
C LEU A 144 7.63 1.98 -2.73
N PRO A 145 6.32 1.81 -2.50
CA PRO A 145 5.36 2.91 -2.67
C PRO A 145 5.67 4.12 -1.78
N TRP A 146 6.03 3.88 -0.54
CA TRP A 146 6.37 4.95 0.41
C TRP A 146 7.71 5.60 0.10
N LEU A 147 8.67 4.85 -0.45
CA LEU A 147 9.91 5.41 -1.01
C LEU A 147 9.59 6.34 -2.18
N SER A 148 8.68 5.95 -3.06
CA SER A 148 8.23 6.82 -4.16
C SER A 148 7.59 8.11 -3.65
N VAL A 149 6.77 8.01 -2.60
CA VAL A 149 6.16 9.19 -1.94
C VAL A 149 7.24 10.07 -1.29
N TRP A 150 8.29 9.48 -0.70
CA TRP A 150 9.42 10.22 -0.15
C TRP A 150 10.16 11.02 -1.24
N HIS A 151 10.52 10.38 -2.35
CA HIS A 151 11.20 11.04 -3.47
C HIS A 151 10.35 12.14 -4.11
N LEU A 152 9.05 11.89 -4.26
CA LEU A 152 8.12 12.92 -4.73
C LEU A 152 8.11 14.13 -3.80
N TYR A 153 8.13 13.90 -2.48
CA TYR A 153 8.21 14.99 -1.49
C TYR A 153 9.53 15.76 -1.58
N GLU A 154 10.68 15.08 -1.71
CA GLU A 154 12.00 15.71 -1.86
C GLU A 154 12.07 16.55 -3.15
N THR A 155 11.44 16.10 -4.23
CA THR A 155 11.37 16.87 -5.47
C THR A 155 10.45 18.09 -5.31
N SER A 156 9.25 17.90 -4.83
CA SER A 156 8.30 18.95 -4.42
C SER A 156 7.13 18.38 -3.61
N PRO A 157 6.76 18.96 -2.47
CA PRO A 157 5.58 18.55 -1.72
C PRO A 157 4.27 18.59 -2.54
N HIS A 158 4.21 19.41 -3.60
CA HIS A 158 3.07 19.51 -4.50
C HIS A 158 2.82 18.20 -5.27
N TYR A 159 3.85 17.40 -5.56
CA TYR A 159 3.67 16.09 -6.19
C TYR A 159 2.99 15.09 -5.28
N VAL A 160 3.21 15.17 -3.97
CA VAL A 160 2.48 14.32 -3.02
C VAL A 160 1.00 14.71 -2.97
N LEU A 161 0.68 16.01 -2.96
CA LEU A 161 -0.70 16.49 -3.08
C LEU A 161 -1.36 16.02 -4.39
N TYR A 162 -0.59 16.01 -5.47
CA TYR A 162 -1.05 15.52 -6.75
C TYR A 162 -1.39 14.01 -6.70
N VAL A 163 -0.53 13.17 -6.10
CA VAL A 163 -0.84 11.73 -5.87
C VAL A 163 -2.14 11.57 -5.08
N ILE A 164 -2.29 12.32 -3.99
CA ILE A 164 -3.51 12.30 -3.16
C ILE A 164 -4.74 12.66 -4.00
N ALA A 165 -4.67 13.73 -4.80
CA ALA A 165 -5.79 14.17 -5.63
C ALA A 165 -6.17 13.12 -6.69
N VAL A 166 -5.17 12.47 -7.33
CA VAL A 166 -5.41 11.41 -8.31
C VAL A 166 -6.07 10.20 -7.67
N VAL A 167 -5.52 9.68 -6.58
CA VAL A 167 -6.02 8.47 -5.92
C VAL A 167 -7.42 8.71 -5.33
N MET A 168 -7.60 9.77 -4.55
CA MET A 168 -8.92 10.08 -3.96
C MET A 168 -9.97 10.43 -5.02
N GLY A 169 -9.55 11.10 -6.10
CA GLY A 169 -10.41 11.38 -7.26
C GLY A 169 -10.84 10.09 -7.94
N SER A 170 -9.89 9.16 -8.16
CA SER A 170 -10.15 7.86 -8.75
C SER A 170 -11.14 7.04 -7.90
N ASP A 171 -10.92 6.94 -6.60
CA ASP A 171 -11.81 6.19 -5.69
C ASP A 171 -13.20 6.80 -5.63
N THR A 172 -13.29 8.12 -5.51
CA THR A 172 -14.57 8.84 -5.49
C THR A 172 -15.32 8.65 -6.80
N GLY A 173 -14.64 8.80 -7.93
CA GLY A 173 -15.22 8.63 -9.27
C GLY A 173 -15.68 7.21 -9.53
N GLY A 174 -14.83 6.24 -9.18
CA GLY A 174 -15.16 4.83 -9.28
C GLY A 174 -16.40 4.45 -8.48
N TYR A 175 -16.47 4.95 -7.25
CA TYR A 175 -17.63 4.71 -6.38
C TYR A 175 -18.91 5.41 -6.89
N LEU A 176 -18.86 6.70 -7.20
CA LEU A 176 -20.03 7.47 -7.61
C LEU A 176 -20.61 6.96 -8.94
N VAL A 177 -19.77 6.86 -9.96
CA VAL A 177 -20.20 6.44 -11.31
C VAL A 177 -20.58 4.96 -11.30
N GLY A 178 -19.80 4.11 -10.63
CA GLY A 178 -20.08 2.69 -10.50
C GLY A 178 -21.41 2.42 -9.79
N ARG A 179 -21.75 3.22 -8.76
CA ARG A 179 -23.02 3.09 -8.05
C ARG A 179 -24.23 3.59 -8.85
N LEU A 180 -24.07 4.69 -9.59
CA LEU A 180 -25.19 5.33 -10.31
C LEU A 180 -25.44 4.69 -11.66
N TRP A 181 -24.39 4.32 -12.39
CA TRP A 181 -24.49 3.86 -13.79
C TRP A 181 -23.81 2.51 -14.04
N GLY A 182 -23.16 1.89 -13.03
CA GLY A 182 -22.46 0.62 -13.18
C GLY A 182 -23.39 -0.52 -13.55
N LYS A 183 -23.06 -1.23 -14.63
CA LYS A 183 -23.78 -2.40 -15.12
C LYS A 183 -22.86 -3.59 -15.37
N THR A 184 -21.67 -3.34 -15.88
CA THR A 184 -20.72 -4.37 -16.32
C THR A 184 -19.64 -4.61 -15.26
N PRO A 185 -19.63 -5.77 -14.56
CA PRO A 185 -18.62 -6.04 -13.54
C PRO A 185 -17.21 -6.05 -14.12
N LEU A 186 -16.26 -5.36 -13.44
CA LEU A 186 -14.84 -5.30 -13.82
C LEU A 186 -14.09 -6.57 -13.40
N ALA A 187 -14.28 -7.02 -12.16
CA ALA A 187 -13.58 -8.16 -11.59
C ALA A 187 -14.52 -9.00 -10.70
N PRO A 188 -15.42 -9.82 -11.27
CA PRO A 188 -16.50 -10.51 -10.53
C PRO A 188 -16.01 -11.40 -9.39
N ARG A 189 -14.82 -12.02 -9.55
CA ARG A 189 -14.25 -12.96 -8.56
C ARG A 189 -13.57 -12.26 -7.38
N LEU A 190 -13.01 -11.06 -7.58
CA LEU A 190 -12.23 -10.33 -6.58
C LEU A 190 -13.10 -9.26 -5.88
N SER A 191 -13.76 -8.43 -6.68
CA SER A 191 -14.58 -7.31 -6.22
C SER A 191 -15.82 -7.17 -7.13
N PRO A 192 -16.93 -7.85 -6.80
CA PRO A 192 -18.13 -7.90 -7.67
C PRO A 192 -18.84 -6.54 -7.82
N LEU A 193 -18.56 -5.57 -6.96
CA LEU A 193 -19.15 -4.24 -7.00
C LEU A 193 -18.39 -3.25 -7.90
N LYS A 194 -17.19 -3.59 -8.36
CA LYS A 194 -16.43 -2.76 -9.30
C LYS A 194 -16.94 -2.98 -10.73
N THR A 195 -17.14 -1.88 -11.46
CA THR A 195 -17.69 -1.88 -12.83
C THR A 195 -16.80 -1.13 -13.81
N TRP A 196 -16.89 -1.44 -15.10
CA TRP A 196 -16.18 -0.74 -16.17
C TRP A 196 -16.62 0.72 -16.29
N GLU A 197 -17.91 0.99 -16.10
CA GLU A 197 -18.44 2.35 -16.08
C GLU A 197 -17.85 3.14 -14.90
N GLY A 198 -17.70 2.47 -13.74
CA GLY A 198 -16.99 3.03 -12.59
C GLY A 198 -15.54 3.34 -12.90
N ALA A 199 -14.83 2.47 -13.64
CA ALA A 199 -13.46 2.73 -14.06
C ALA A 199 -13.35 3.98 -14.95
N GLY A 200 -14.27 4.20 -15.87
CA GLY A 200 -14.36 5.44 -16.63
C GLY A 200 -14.59 6.67 -15.74
N GLY A 201 -15.47 6.53 -14.74
CA GLY A 201 -15.72 7.56 -13.75
C GLY A 201 -14.53 7.89 -12.87
N ALA A 202 -13.75 6.87 -12.49
CA ALA A 202 -12.51 7.02 -11.74
C ALA A 202 -11.52 7.92 -12.49
N ILE A 203 -11.26 7.64 -13.77
CA ILE A 203 -10.39 8.45 -14.61
C ILE A 203 -10.93 9.89 -14.76
N ALA A 204 -12.22 10.03 -15.02
CA ALA A 204 -12.83 11.35 -15.25
C ALA A 204 -12.71 12.25 -14.00
N ILE A 205 -13.06 11.74 -12.81
CA ILE A 205 -13.01 12.54 -11.58
C ILE A 205 -11.55 12.76 -11.13
N ALA A 206 -10.66 11.79 -11.33
CA ALA A 206 -9.22 12.00 -11.08
C ALA A 206 -8.64 13.12 -11.94
N LEU A 207 -9.02 13.20 -13.23
CA LEU A 207 -8.63 14.30 -14.11
C LEU A 207 -9.15 15.64 -13.61
N VAL A 208 -10.39 15.72 -13.16
CA VAL A 208 -10.96 16.97 -12.62
C VAL A 208 -10.24 17.37 -11.33
N ALA A 209 -10.11 16.46 -10.36
CA ALA A 209 -9.50 16.74 -9.07
C ALA A 209 -8.02 17.13 -9.20
N SER A 210 -7.25 16.35 -9.97
CA SER A 210 -5.82 16.63 -10.19
C SER A 210 -5.61 17.88 -11.07
N GLY A 211 -6.50 18.12 -12.05
CA GLY A 211 -6.43 19.28 -12.93
C GLY A 211 -6.64 20.60 -12.19
N MET A 212 -7.59 20.63 -11.24
CA MET A 212 -7.76 21.80 -10.36
C MET A 212 -6.49 22.11 -9.58
N LEU A 213 -5.85 21.07 -9.02
CA LEU A 213 -4.61 21.20 -8.26
C LEU A 213 -3.44 21.64 -9.15
N VAL A 214 -3.30 21.01 -10.31
CA VAL A 214 -2.25 21.33 -11.29
C VAL A 214 -2.34 22.78 -11.75
N TYR A 215 -3.56 23.26 -12.03
CA TYR A 215 -3.81 24.64 -12.41
C TYR A 215 -3.48 25.61 -11.26
N ALA A 216 -3.92 25.29 -10.03
CA ALA A 216 -3.72 26.17 -8.87
C ALA A 216 -2.25 26.28 -8.44
N LEU A 217 -1.46 25.19 -8.60
CA LEU A 217 -0.08 25.09 -8.10
C LEU A 217 0.97 25.10 -9.23
N ASN A 218 0.57 25.21 -10.49
CA ASN A 218 1.46 25.18 -11.68
C ASN A 218 2.43 23.98 -11.67
N ILE A 219 1.93 22.77 -11.33
CA ILE A 219 2.76 21.59 -11.15
C ILE A 219 3.37 21.08 -12.46
N PHE A 220 2.63 21.16 -13.57
CA PHE A 220 3.08 20.71 -14.89
C PHE A 220 3.01 21.84 -15.89
N HIS A 221 4.11 22.05 -16.66
CA HIS A 221 4.17 23.06 -17.71
C HIS A 221 3.41 22.65 -18.98
N ARG A 222 3.22 21.34 -19.21
CA ARG A 222 2.56 20.81 -20.40
C ARG A 222 1.28 20.08 -20.04
N PRO A 223 0.10 20.49 -20.55
CA PRO A 223 -1.17 19.83 -20.23
C PRO A 223 -1.21 18.33 -20.61
N GLN A 224 -0.54 17.96 -21.70
CA GLN A 224 -0.46 16.57 -22.17
C GLN A 224 0.25 15.66 -21.16
N ASP A 225 1.21 16.17 -20.42
CA ASP A 225 1.97 15.43 -19.41
C ASP A 225 1.09 15.09 -18.22
N TRP A 226 0.39 16.09 -17.70
CA TRP A 226 -0.60 15.88 -16.65
C TRP A 226 -1.69 14.88 -17.07
N LEU A 227 -2.26 15.03 -18.29
CA LEU A 227 -3.29 14.14 -18.80
C LEU A 227 -2.81 12.68 -18.81
N PHE A 228 -1.65 12.44 -19.44
CA PHE A 228 -1.06 11.11 -19.56
C PHE A 228 -0.78 10.48 -18.19
N ILE A 229 -0.12 11.23 -17.29
CA ILE A 229 0.25 10.74 -15.96
C ILE A 229 -1.01 10.40 -15.16
N THR A 230 -2.02 11.28 -15.16
CA THR A 230 -3.27 11.07 -14.41
C THR A 230 -4.05 9.86 -14.88
N VAL A 231 -4.22 9.68 -16.20
CA VAL A 231 -4.96 8.54 -16.76
C VAL A 231 -4.33 7.23 -16.36
N ILE A 232 -3.01 7.11 -16.54
CA ILE A 232 -2.29 5.87 -16.21
C ILE A 232 -2.23 5.66 -14.68
N ALA A 233 -2.01 6.72 -13.90
CA ALA A 233 -2.02 6.63 -12.43
C ALA A 233 -3.38 6.19 -11.88
N SER A 234 -4.50 6.62 -12.49
CA SER A 234 -5.84 6.15 -12.12
C SER A 234 -6.04 4.66 -12.41
N ILE A 235 -5.50 4.17 -13.53
CA ILE A 235 -5.51 2.73 -13.86
C ILE A 235 -4.69 1.94 -12.84
N PHE A 236 -3.51 2.44 -12.45
CA PHE A 236 -2.68 1.82 -11.42
C PHE A 236 -3.35 1.86 -10.04
N SER A 237 -4.03 2.96 -9.67
CA SER A 237 -4.80 3.05 -8.42
C SER A 237 -5.87 1.97 -8.36
N MET A 238 -6.70 1.84 -9.41
CA MET A 238 -7.71 0.78 -9.49
C MET A 238 -7.12 -0.63 -9.46
N SER A 239 -5.97 -0.82 -10.12
CA SER A 239 -5.25 -2.10 -10.11
C SER A 239 -4.70 -2.44 -8.73
N GLY A 240 -4.24 -1.44 -7.97
CA GLY A 240 -3.77 -1.59 -6.59
C GLY A 240 -4.85 -2.13 -5.66
N ASP A 241 -6.07 -1.54 -5.70
CA ASP A 241 -7.20 -2.01 -4.92
C ASP A 241 -7.63 -3.46 -5.33
N LEU A 242 -7.61 -3.80 -6.63
CA LEU A 242 -7.87 -5.17 -7.08
C LEU A 242 -6.79 -6.15 -6.60
N PHE A 243 -5.53 -5.72 -6.64
CA PHE A 243 -4.40 -6.53 -6.19
C PHE A 243 -4.46 -6.78 -4.68
N GLU A 244 -4.71 -5.74 -3.88
CA GLU A 244 -4.90 -5.87 -2.45
C GLU A 244 -6.11 -6.77 -2.13
N SER A 245 -7.21 -6.62 -2.87
CA SER A 245 -8.37 -7.51 -2.75
C SER A 245 -7.99 -8.97 -2.99
N SER A 246 -7.06 -9.28 -3.93
CA SER A 246 -6.58 -10.64 -4.16
C SER A 246 -5.80 -11.19 -2.96
N ILE A 247 -4.96 -10.38 -2.34
CA ILE A 247 -4.19 -10.75 -1.13
C ILE A 247 -5.15 -11.06 0.03
N LYS A 248 -6.19 -10.24 0.21
CA LYS A 248 -7.23 -10.47 1.24
C LYS A 248 -7.97 -11.79 1.01
N ARG A 249 -8.34 -12.11 -0.24
CA ARG A 249 -8.97 -13.40 -0.57
C ARG A 249 -8.04 -14.58 -0.36
N PHE A 250 -6.77 -14.43 -0.69
CA PHE A 250 -5.75 -15.43 -0.38
C PHE A 250 -5.64 -15.70 1.13
N ALA A 251 -5.70 -14.67 1.95
CA ALA A 251 -5.73 -14.79 3.40
C ALA A 251 -7.07 -15.31 3.98
N GLY A 252 -8.12 -15.45 3.16
CA GLY A 252 -9.46 -15.83 3.61
C GLY A 252 -10.20 -14.72 4.36
N THR A 253 -9.79 -13.47 4.19
CA THR A 253 -10.37 -12.32 4.87
C THR A 253 -11.01 -11.32 3.90
N LYS A 254 -11.77 -10.37 4.42
CA LYS A 254 -12.35 -9.27 3.64
C LYS A 254 -11.59 -7.96 3.85
N ASP A 255 -11.13 -7.71 5.08
CA ASP A 255 -10.43 -6.49 5.48
C ASP A 255 -8.96 -6.83 5.76
N SER A 256 -8.04 -5.89 5.49
CA SER A 256 -6.60 -6.10 5.71
C SER A 256 -6.24 -6.14 7.19
N GLY A 257 -7.02 -5.45 8.03
CA GLY A 257 -6.81 -5.37 9.47
C GLY A 257 -7.98 -4.72 10.20
N LYS A 258 -7.75 -4.40 11.48
CA LYS A 258 -8.72 -3.70 12.36
C LYS A 258 -8.09 -2.46 13.01
N LEU A 259 -6.99 -1.96 12.45
CA LEU A 259 -6.21 -0.86 13.05
C LEU A 259 -6.96 0.46 13.07
N LEU A 260 -7.77 0.73 12.04
CA LEU A 260 -8.54 1.97 11.94
C LEU A 260 -9.99 1.74 12.37
N PRO A 261 -10.42 2.25 13.54
CA PRO A 261 -11.79 2.06 14.01
C PRO A 261 -12.84 2.53 13.00
N GLY A 262 -13.68 1.60 12.53
CA GLY A 262 -14.71 1.87 11.54
C GLY A 262 -14.26 1.97 10.08
N HIS A 263 -12.94 1.84 9.78
CA HIS A 263 -12.37 1.93 8.44
C HIS A 263 -11.64 0.66 7.97
N GLY A 264 -11.50 -0.37 8.81
CA GLY A 264 -10.75 -1.58 8.47
C GLY A 264 -9.26 -1.44 8.76
N GLY A 265 -8.41 -1.97 7.90
CA GLY A 265 -6.96 -1.83 8.00
C GLY A 265 -6.43 -0.54 7.38
N PHE A 266 -5.16 -0.29 7.62
CA PHE A 266 -4.41 0.80 7.00
C PHE A 266 -4.23 0.54 5.50
N LEU A 267 -3.92 -0.70 5.12
CA LEU A 267 -3.69 -1.11 3.74
C LEU A 267 -4.96 -0.91 2.90
N ASP A 268 -6.17 -1.18 3.47
CA ASP A 268 -7.46 -0.92 2.84
C ASP A 268 -7.67 0.57 2.45
N ARG A 269 -6.81 1.47 2.91
CA ARG A 269 -6.83 2.92 2.62
C ARG A 269 -5.67 3.38 1.78
N ALA A 270 -4.63 2.57 1.72
CA ALA A 270 -3.40 2.87 1.00
C ALA A 270 -3.27 2.11 -0.32
N ASP A 271 -4.17 1.18 -0.62
CA ASP A 271 -4.14 0.28 -1.76
C ASP A 271 -3.96 0.99 -3.11
N GLY A 272 -4.72 2.06 -3.37
CA GLY A 272 -4.57 2.90 -4.56
C GLY A 272 -3.20 3.59 -4.62
N PHE A 273 -2.67 4.04 -3.47
CA PHE A 273 -1.36 4.67 -3.39
C PHE A 273 -0.23 3.70 -3.71
N MET A 274 -0.38 2.42 -3.31
CA MET A 274 0.64 1.39 -3.49
C MET A 274 1.10 1.20 -4.94
N MET A 275 0.23 1.46 -5.91
CA MET A 275 0.56 1.33 -7.33
C MET A 275 0.66 2.68 -8.04
N ALA A 276 -0.14 3.68 -7.65
CA ALA A 276 -0.14 4.98 -8.32
C ALA A 276 1.11 5.81 -8.00
N ALA A 277 1.60 5.82 -6.75
CA ALA A 277 2.75 6.64 -6.36
C ALA A 277 4.05 6.23 -7.06
N PRO A 278 4.43 4.93 -7.16
CA PRO A 278 5.60 4.51 -7.92
C PRO A 278 5.56 4.90 -9.39
N TRP A 279 4.38 4.81 -10.02
CA TRP A 279 4.20 5.23 -11.40
C TRP A 279 4.43 6.73 -11.58
N ILE A 280 3.81 7.55 -10.73
CA ILE A 280 3.94 9.02 -10.81
C ILE A 280 5.40 9.41 -10.58
N TRP A 281 6.06 8.84 -9.58
CA TRP A 281 7.48 9.07 -9.31
C TRP A 281 8.34 8.70 -10.52
N PHE A 282 8.17 7.50 -11.07
CA PHE A 282 8.93 7.00 -12.21
C PHE A 282 8.85 7.96 -13.42
N VAL A 283 7.64 8.47 -13.74
CA VAL A 283 7.49 9.38 -14.88
C VAL A 283 8.06 10.76 -14.61
N ILE A 284 7.95 11.27 -13.38
CA ILE A 284 8.54 12.55 -12.98
C ILE A 284 10.07 12.47 -13.06
N GLU A 285 10.66 11.39 -12.54
CA GLU A 285 12.12 11.16 -12.60
C GLU A 285 12.64 11.06 -14.02
N LEU A 286 11.96 10.30 -14.92
CA LEU A 286 12.33 10.22 -16.33
C LEU A 286 12.33 11.56 -17.07
N ARG A 287 11.60 12.55 -16.56
CA ARG A 287 11.50 13.88 -17.17
C ARG A 287 12.43 14.91 -16.55
N SER A 288 13.01 14.59 -15.43
CA SER A 288 14.07 15.40 -14.78
C SER A 288 15.45 15.10 -15.40
N LEU A 289 15.59 13.96 -16.08
CA LEU A 289 16.76 13.57 -16.87
C LEU A 289 16.72 14.18 -18.27
#